data_c76f3703f64aed9cff2819dcdb121237
#
_entry.id   c76f3703f64aed9cff2819dcdb121237
#
_cell.length_a   1.000
_cell.length_b   1.000
_cell.length_c   1.000
_cell.angle_alpha   90.00
_cell.angle_beta   90.00
_cell.angle_gamma   90.00
#
_symmetry.space_group_name_H-M   'P 1'
#
loop_
_entity.id
_entity.type
_entity.pdbx_description
1 polymer ?
#
loop_
_entity_poly.entity_id
_entity_poly.type
_entity_poly.pdbx_seq_one_letter_code
_entity_poly.pdbx_strand_id
1 'polypeptide(L)'
;MKRVLVITYYWPPSGGSGVQRWVKFAKYLPQEGWQPVVYTPENPEYTAIDHTLEAEIPHTTEIIRRPITEPYNLYRKLMGKGASTDMKTLTAGAAGGAVTEISSGRKSWKQRLSLWIRGNLFVPDPRVGWVKPSVRFLKKYLAEHPVDVIVTTGPPHSMHLIGQRLHRDLGIPWVADFRDPWSRMYYLKHLPMSARTWRRLRAMEQSVLDSCSTVLAVTPLVQEEFQAQTKTPVAMITNGYDGGDFDQPVEPDGFFNVVHTGLFAADGNPLDFWKVLGIKAWAEPDFKAALRLRLVGKVDREVYAAIEEAGLAGNVVDLGYCDHLTAVREQLAASVLILPLRNDPEYRPILPGKLFEYLASRRPVLGIGQEDGAMARVLADTGAGVTADWNNVDAMRAFIDKAWEQHKAGGVPPVEGDIARFSRRSLTRDLAALLENVRAGKV
;
A
#
# COMPACT_ATOMS: atom_id res chain seq x y z
N MET A 1 -30.60 -3.52 7.52
CA MET A 1 -29.13 -3.34 7.55
C MET A 1 -28.82 -2.04 6.81
N LYS A 2 -27.96 -1.18 7.36
CA LYS A 2 -27.53 0.07 6.71
C LYS A 2 -26.71 -0.26 5.47
N ARG A 3 -26.81 0.55 4.41
CA ARG A 3 -26.14 0.27 3.14
C ARG A 3 -25.06 1.32 2.87
N VAL A 4 -23.87 0.87 2.44
CA VAL A 4 -22.77 1.74 2.05
C VAL A 4 -22.37 1.46 0.61
N LEU A 5 -22.41 2.49 -0.26
CA LEU A 5 -21.91 2.40 -1.63
C LEU A 5 -20.41 2.64 -1.64
N VAL A 6 -19.63 1.64 -2.05
CA VAL A 6 -18.17 1.70 -2.19
C VAL A 6 -17.81 1.83 -3.66
N ILE A 7 -17.27 2.97 -4.06
CA ILE A 7 -16.83 3.25 -5.43
C ILE A 7 -15.33 3.02 -5.49
N THR A 8 -14.91 1.95 -6.16
CA THR A 8 -13.52 1.54 -6.29
C THR A 8 -13.18 1.12 -7.72
N TYR A 9 -11.94 1.36 -8.14
CA TYR A 9 -11.43 0.84 -9.40
C TYR A 9 -10.85 -0.57 -9.22
N TYR A 10 -10.11 -0.79 -8.13
CA TYR A 10 -9.48 -2.07 -7.85
C TYR A 10 -10.42 -2.95 -7.02
N TRP A 11 -10.85 -4.04 -7.63
CA TRP A 11 -11.69 -5.09 -7.02
C TRP A 11 -11.30 -6.45 -7.62
N PRO A 12 -11.47 -7.57 -6.90
CA PRO A 12 -11.17 -8.87 -7.47
C PRO A 12 -11.83 -9.12 -8.85
N PRO A 13 -11.06 -9.72 -9.80
CA PRO A 13 -9.81 -10.44 -9.64
C PRO A 13 -8.53 -9.59 -9.70
N SER A 14 -8.59 -8.27 -9.49
CA SER A 14 -7.36 -7.47 -9.39
C SER A 14 -6.53 -7.96 -8.21
N GLY A 15 -5.22 -8.12 -8.43
CA GLY A 15 -4.23 -8.41 -7.39
C GLY A 15 -3.54 -7.14 -6.85
N GLY A 16 -2.71 -7.33 -5.84
CA GLY A 16 -1.87 -6.31 -5.24
C GLY A 16 -2.50 -5.60 -4.03
N SER A 17 -1.70 -4.77 -3.37
CA SER A 17 -2.06 -4.14 -2.09
C SER A 17 -3.29 -3.21 -2.17
N GLY A 18 -3.54 -2.64 -3.34
CA GLY A 18 -4.65 -1.70 -3.56
C GLY A 18 -6.05 -2.30 -3.44
N VAL A 19 -6.17 -3.62 -3.55
CA VAL A 19 -7.45 -4.35 -3.52
C VAL A 19 -7.82 -4.78 -2.12
N GLN A 20 -6.83 -5.27 -1.36
CA GLN A 20 -7.05 -5.96 -0.08
C GLN A 20 -7.84 -5.12 0.93
N ARG A 21 -7.56 -3.81 1.02
CA ARG A 21 -8.23 -2.93 1.99
C ARG A 21 -9.76 -3.03 1.92
N TRP A 22 -10.34 -2.85 0.74
CA TRP A 22 -11.80 -2.82 0.58
C TRP A 22 -12.41 -4.21 0.46
N VAL A 23 -11.68 -5.21 0.03
CA VAL A 23 -12.12 -6.63 0.13
C VAL A 23 -12.30 -7.01 1.59
N LYS A 24 -11.32 -6.70 2.44
CA LYS A 24 -11.38 -7.01 3.87
C LYS A 24 -12.48 -6.20 4.60
N PHE A 25 -12.66 -4.92 4.28
CA PHE A 25 -13.78 -4.16 4.82
C PHE A 25 -15.13 -4.75 4.38
N ALA A 26 -15.28 -5.12 3.11
CA ALA A 26 -16.51 -5.76 2.63
C ALA A 26 -16.77 -7.12 3.31
N LYS A 27 -15.71 -7.87 3.65
CA LYS A 27 -15.80 -9.14 4.39
C LYS A 27 -16.38 -8.97 5.80
N TYR A 28 -15.96 -7.91 6.52
CA TYR A 28 -16.29 -7.74 7.93
C TYR A 28 -17.41 -6.74 8.22
N LEU A 29 -17.70 -5.77 7.35
CA LEU A 29 -18.77 -4.78 7.51
C LEU A 29 -20.16 -5.37 7.82
N PRO A 30 -20.58 -6.53 7.23
CA PRO A 30 -21.85 -7.13 7.58
C PRO A 30 -21.98 -7.51 9.06
N GLN A 31 -20.87 -7.88 9.72
CA GLN A 31 -20.84 -8.20 11.16
C GLN A 31 -21.04 -6.94 12.02
N GLU A 32 -20.75 -5.76 11.46
CA GLU A 32 -20.94 -4.45 12.10
C GLU A 32 -22.24 -3.76 11.68
N GLY A 33 -23.15 -4.51 11.02
CA GLY A 33 -24.49 -4.02 10.65
C GLY A 33 -24.55 -3.18 9.38
N TRP A 34 -23.50 -3.19 8.55
CA TRP A 34 -23.40 -2.49 7.28
C TRP A 34 -23.37 -3.45 6.09
N GLN A 35 -24.22 -3.21 5.09
CA GLN A 35 -24.23 -3.94 3.83
C GLN A 35 -23.43 -3.17 2.77
N PRO A 36 -22.27 -3.67 2.34
CA PRO A 36 -21.52 -3.04 1.26
C PRO A 36 -22.19 -3.30 -0.10
N VAL A 37 -22.27 -2.25 -0.91
CA VAL A 37 -22.61 -2.27 -2.33
C VAL A 37 -21.41 -1.76 -3.08
N VAL A 38 -20.78 -2.58 -3.89
CA VAL A 38 -19.51 -2.24 -4.55
C VAL A 38 -19.76 -1.86 -6.01
N TYR A 39 -19.35 -0.65 -6.38
CA TYR A 39 -19.35 -0.16 -7.74
C TYR A 39 -17.93 -0.17 -8.31
N THR A 40 -17.71 -0.95 -9.38
CA THR A 40 -16.38 -1.19 -9.95
C THR A 40 -16.45 -1.34 -11.48
N PRO A 41 -15.34 -1.14 -12.23
CA PRO A 41 -15.35 -1.39 -13.68
C PRO A 41 -15.54 -2.88 -14.00
N GLU A 42 -16.15 -3.15 -15.16
CA GLU A 42 -16.38 -4.50 -15.69
C GLU A 42 -15.16 -5.04 -16.46
N ASN A 43 -14.49 -4.18 -17.20
CA ASN A 43 -13.39 -4.52 -18.11
C ASN A 43 -12.13 -3.65 -17.85
N PRO A 44 -11.61 -3.60 -16.62
CA PRO A 44 -10.45 -2.77 -16.30
C PRO A 44 -9.14 -3.39 -16.81
N GLU A 45 -8.13 -2.56 -17.02
CA GLU A 45 -6.76 -3.01 -17.26
C GLU A 45 -6.02 -3.16 -15.92
N TYR A 46 -6.08 -4.34 -15.33
CA TYR A 46 -5.31 -4.66 -14.12
C TYR A 46 -3.87 -5.04 -14.46
N THR A 47 -2.93 -4.63 -13.62
CA THR A 47 -1.52 -4.96 -13.75
C THR A 47 -1.19 -6.35 -13.20
N ALA A 48 -1.97 -6.80 -12.22
CA ALA A 48 -1.86 -8.12 -11.62
C ALA A 48 -3.26 -8.71 -11.45
N ILE A 49 -3.38 -10.02 -11.61
CA ILE A 49 -4.61 -10.79 -11.41
C ILE A 49 -4.38 -11.76 -10.26
N ASP A 50 -5.32 -11.81 -9.34
CA ASP A 50 -5.34 -12.73 -8.20
C ASP A 50 -6.78 -13.15 -7.92
N HIS A 51 -7.11 -14.38 -8.29
CA HIS A 51 -8.44 -14.95 -8.09
C HIS A 51 -8.68 -15.45 -6.66
N THR A 52 -7.64 -15.59 -5.84
CA THR A 52 -7.79 -16.07 -4.46
C THR A 52 -8.61 -15.12 -3.60
N LEU A 53 -8.55 -13.82 -3.89
CA LEU A 53 -9.31 -12.80 -3.18
C LEU A 53 -10.82 -12.85 -3.46
N GLU A 54 -11.27 -13.52 -4.52
CA GLU A 54 -12.71 -13.69 -4.82
C GLU A 54 -13.41 -14.54 -3.76
N ALA A 55 -12.71 -15.53 -3.18
CA ALA A 55 -13.24 -16.37 -2.12
C ALA A 55 -13.49 -15.63 -0.80
N GLU A 56 -12.86 -14.47 -0.62
CA GLU A 56 -13.03 -13.66 0.59
C GLU A 56 -14.25 -12.74 0.54
N ILE A 57 -14.89 -12.60 -0.61
CA ILE A 57 -16.05 -11.71 -0.78
C ILE A 57 -17.30 -12.44 -0.30
N PRO A 58 -18.04 -11.89 0.70
CA PRO A 58 -19.30 -12.50 1.11
C PRO A 58 -20.28 -12.57 -0.05
N HIS A 59 -20.97 -13.69 -0.20
CA HIS A 59 -22.00 -13.88 -1.24
C HIS A 59 -23.14 -12.84 -1.18
N THR A 60 -23.33 -12.21 -0.01
CA THR A 60 -24.31 -11.14 0.19
C THR A 60 -23.85 -9.78 -0.32
N THR A 61 -22.57 -9.63 -0.71
CA THR A 61 -22.06 -8.37 -1.24
C THR A 61 -22.59 -8.13 -2.64
N GLU A 62 -23.35 -7.05 -2.81
CA GLU A 62 -23.82 -6.62 -4.12
C GLU A 62 -22.68 -5.97 -4.90
N ILE A 63 -22.39 -6.47 -6.13
CA ILE A 63 -21.30 -5.96 -6.98
C ILE A 63 -21.89 -5.47 -8.30
N ILE A 64 -21.77 -4.17 -8.52
CA ILE A 64 -22.22 -3.48 -9.73
C ILE A 64 -21.03 -3.25 -10.64
N ARG A 65 -20.95 -3.96 -11.75
CA ARG A 65 -19.89 -3.81 -12.76
C ARG A 65 -20.40 -2.99 -13.94
N ARG A 66 -19.60 -2.02 -14.38
CA ARG A 66 -19.95 -1.19 -15.55
C ARG A 66 -18.74 -1.02 -16.47
N PRO A 67 -18.95 -1.05 -17.79
CA PRO A 67 -17.88 -0.86 -18.76
C PRO A 67 -17.13 0.45 -18.53
N ILE A 68 -15.79 0.38 -18.64
CA ILE A 68 -14.90 1.53 -18.65
C ILE A 68 -14.15 1.60 -19.98
N THR A 69 -13.99 2.81 -20.53
CA THR A 69 -13.12 3.07 -21.67
C THR A 69 -11.83 3.68 -21.16
N GLU A 70 -10.75 2.92 -21.26
CA GLU A 70 -9.43 3.39 -20.87
C GLU A 70 -8.64 3.87 -22.08
N PRO A 71 -7.92 5.00 -21.98
CA PRO A 71 -7.19 5.58 -23.11
C PRO A 71 -6.04 4.68 -23.61
N TYR A 72 -5.59 3.72 -22.81
CA TYR A 72 -4.52 2.80 -23.17
C TYR A 72 -4.89 1.90 -24.35
N ASN A 73 -6.16 1.48 -24.47
CA ASN A 73 -6.64 0.69 -25.59
C ASN A 73 -6.59 1.50 -26.89
N LEU A 74 -6.92 2.78 -26.85
CA LEU A 74 -6.80 3.68 -27.97
C LEU A 74 -5.34 3.92 -28.34
N TYR A 75 -4.50 4.11 -27.33
CA TYR A 75 -3.07 4.31 -27.51
C TYR A 75 -2.38 3.10 -28.14
N ARG A 76 -2.68 1.88 -27.68
CA ARG A 76 -2.18 0.62 -28.29
C ARG A 76 -2.57 0.48 -29.76
N LYS A 77 -3.80 0.84 -30.11
CA LYS A 77 -4.27 0.81 -31.50
C LYS A 77 -3.51 1.80 -32.39
N LEU A 78 -3.12 2.96 -31.85
CA LEU A 78 -2.45 4.01 -32.60
C LEU A 78 -0.92 3.83 -32.68
N MET A 79 -0.27 3.25 -31.66
CA MET A 79 1.19 3.22 -31.53
C MET A 79 1.80 1.82 -31.71
N GLY A 80 0.99 0.76 -31.84
CA GLY A 80 1.43 -0.63 -32.05
C GLY A 80 1.87 -1.34 -30.74
N LYS A 81 2.11 -2.67 -30.83
CA LYS A 81 2.34 -3.56 -29.68
C LYS A 81 3.58 -3.24 -28.83
N GLY A 82 4.60 -2.60 -29.40
CA GLY A 82 5.85 -2.28 -28.68
C GLY A 82 5.74 -1.18 -27.61
N ALA A 83 4.72 -0.32 -27.70
CA ALA A 83 4.50 0.77 -26.73
C ALA A 83 3.82 0.32 -25.42
N SER A 84 3.39 -0.94 -25.32
CA SER A 84 2.61 -1.46 -24.19
C SER A 84 3.45 -1.74 -22.94
N THR A 85 4.73 -2.05 -23.09
CA THR A 85 5.62 -2.42 -21.97
C THR A 85 5.99 -1.20 -21.14
N ASP A 86 6.36 -0.09 -21.80
CA ASP A 86 6.72 1.17 -21.10
C ASP A 86 5.53 1.79 -20.35
N MET A 87 4.31 1.56 -20.84
CA MET A 87 3.09 2.10 -20.24
C MET A 87 2.62 1.30 -19.03
N LYS A 88 2.77 -0.04 -19.05
CA LYS A 88 2.47 -0.90 -17.90
C LYS A 88 3.35 -0.57 -16.70
N THR A 89 4.62 -0.30 -16.94
CA THR A 89 5.60 0.08 -15.92
C THR A 89 5.21 1.37 -15.19
N LEU A 90 4.64 2.33 -15.93
CA LEU A 90 4.20 3.61 -15.37
C LEU A 90 2.85 3.54 -14.63
N THR A 91 2.00 2.54 -14.93
CA THR A 91 0.72 2.32 -14.23
C THR A 91 0.87 1.50 -12.96
N ALA A 92 1.88 0.67 -12.86
CA ALA A 92 2.18 -0.11 -11.65
C ALA A 92 2.44 0.80 -10.43
N GLY A 93 3.00 1.99 -10.63
CA GLY A 93 3.18 2.97 -9.56
C GLY A 93 1.87 3.48 -8.92
N ALA A 94 0.78 3.56 -9.69
CA ALA A 94 -0.53 3.98 -9.17
C ALA A 94 -1.28 2.87 -8.41
N ALA A 95 -0.80 1.64 -8.47
CA ALA A 95 -1.41 0.47 -7.82
C ALA A 95 -0.61 -0.02 -6.59
N GLY A 96 0.36 0.77 -6.10
CA GLY A 96 1.29 0.32 -5.05
C GLY A 96 2.34 -0.69 -5.55
N GLY A 97 2.38 -0.96 -6.86
CA GLY A 97 3.46 -1.70 -7.50
C GLY A 97 4.66 -0.79 -7.72
N ALA A 98 5.86 -1.30 -7.47
CA ALA A 98 7.09 -0.57 -7.74
C ALA A 98 7.11 -0.06 -9.18
N VAL A 99 7.42 1.21 -9.35
CA VAL A 99 7.83 1.74 -10.65
C VAL A 99 9.18 1.11 -10.93
N THR A 100 9.19 -0.04 -11.61
CA THR A 100 10.41 -0.58 -12.16
C THR A 100 10.91 0.42 -13.20
N GLU A 101 12.08 0.97 -12.94
CA GLU A 101 12.93 1.80 -13.77
C GLU A 101 12.26 2.50 -14.96
N ILE A 102 12.09 3.80 -14.82
CA ILE A 102 12.15 4.66 -15.99
C ILE A 102 13.60 4.58 -16.45
N SER A 103 13.86 3.70 -17.43
CA SER A 103 15.20 3.50 -17.97
C SER A 103 15.87 4.86 -18.21
N SER A 104 17.08 5.03 -17.69
CA SER A 104 17.91 6.25 -17.80
C SER A 104 18.38 6.54 -19.24
N GLY A 105 17.88 5.80 -20.24
CA GLY A 105 18.15 5.97 -21.63
C GLY A 105 17.49 7.20 -22.26
N ARG A 106 18.08 7.77 -23.32
CA ARG A 106 17.49 8.86 -24.13
C ARG A 106 16.11 8.47 -24.63
N LYS A 107 15.04 9.03 -24.01
CA LYS A 107 13.65 8.79 -24.39
C LYS A 107 13.39 9.29 -25.81
N SER A 108 12.77 8.45 -26.65
CA SER A 108 12.39 8.84 -28.01
C SER A 108 11.35 9.99 -27.93
N TRP A 109 11.25 10.80 -29.01
CA TRP A 109 10.27 11.88 -29.07
C TRP A 109 8.80 11.37 -28.87
N LYS A 110 8.50 10.15 -29.36
CA LYS A 110 7.20 9.49 -29.16
C LYS A 110 6.92 9.18 -27.69
N GLN A 111 7.91 8.67 -26.96
CA GLN A 111 7.80 8.42 -25.52
C GLN A 111 7.63 9.75 -24.74
N ARG A 112 8.35 10.81 -25.11
CA ARG A 112 8.18 12.15 -24.50
C ARG A 112 6.78 12.70 -24.73
N LEU A 113 6.24 12.59 -25.95
CA LEU A 113 4.89 13.01 -26.30
C LEU A 113 3.84 12.20 -25.52
N SER A 114 4.02 10.89 -25.41
CA SER A 114 3.15 10.00 -24.62
C SER A 114 3.09 10.39 -23.15
N LEU A 115 4.25 10.64 -22.54
CA LEU A 115 4.33 11.10 -21.14
C LEU A 115 3.68 12.48 -20.95
N TRP A 116 3.85 13.38 -21.94
CA TRP A 116 3.21 14.69 -21.91
C TRP A 116 1.69 14.59 -22.01
N ILE A 117 1.17 13.80 -22.94
CA ILE A 117 -0.27 13.51 -23.08
C ILE A 117 -0.82 12.95 -21.78
N ARG A 118 -0.15 11.95 -21.21
CA ARG A 118 -0.56 11.35 -19.93
C ARG A 118 -0.61 12.37 -18.79
N GLY A 119 0.44 13.19 -18.65
CA GLY A 119 0.53 14.16 -17.57
C GLY A 119 -0.41 15.35 -17.70
N ASN A 120 -0.84 15.72 -18.93
CA ASN A 120 -1.57 16.98 -19.14
C ASN A 120 -3.02 16.81 -19.59
N LEU A 121 -3.39 15.70 -20.25
CA LEU A 121 -4.75 15.50 -20.77
C LEU A 121 -5.60 14.63 -19.84
N PHE A 122 -4.98 13.67 -19.13
CA PHE A 122 -5.69 12.75 -18.23
C PHE A 122 -5.53 13.18 -16.77
N VAL A 123 -6.24 14.22 -16.36
CA VAL A 123 -6.19 14.78 -15.02
C VAL A 123 -7.51 14.52 -14.31
N PRO A 124 -7.50 13.88 -13.14
CA PRO A 124 -6.36 13.52 -12.29
C PRO A 124 -5.61 12.26 -12.72
N ASP A 125 -6.25 11.37 -13.44
CA ASP A 125 -5.73 10.09 -13.89
C ASP A 125 -6.49 9.60 -15.14
N PRO A 126 -6.02 8.53 -15.82
CA PRO A 126 -6.63 8.03 -17.06
C PRO A 126 -8.09 7.55 -16.94
N ARG A 127 -8.62 7.40 -15.73
CA ARG A 127 -9.98 6.93 -15.47
C ARG A 127 -11.00 8.09 -15.41
N VAL A 128 -10.56 9.33 -15.58
CA VAL A 128 -11.43 10.53 -15.55
C VAL A 128 -12.62 10.45 -16.53
N GLY A 129 -12.44 9.75 -17.65
CA GLY A 129 -13.51 9.50 -18.63
C GLY A 129 -14.69 8.70 -18.07
N TRP A 130 -14.44 7.86 -17.04
CA TRP A 130 -15.48 7.04 -16.41
C TRP A 130 -16.39 7.83 -15.44
N VAL A 131 -15.98 9.02 -15.02
CA VAL A 131 -16.72 9.82 -14.02
C VAL A 131 -18.14 10.17 -14.50
N LYS A 132 -18.29 10.75 -15.68
CA LYS A 132 -19.62 11.18 -16.18
C LYS A 132 -20.60 10.02 -16.39
N PRO A 133 -20.22 8.90 -17.07
CA PRO A 133 -21.13 7.76 -17.23
C PRO A 133 -21.48 7.11 -15.88
N SER A 134 -20.53 6.99 -14.94
CA SER A 134 -20.75 6.44 -13.60
C SER A 134 -21.76 7.27 -12.82
N VAL A 135 -21.61 8.58 -12.78
CA VAL A 135 -22.56 9.47 -12.08
C VAL A 135 -23.96 9.35 -12.67
N ARG A 136 -24.08 9.32 -14.01
CA ARG A 136 -25.40 9.18 -14.68
C ARG A 136 -26.07 7.85 -14.32
N PHE A 137 -25.32 6.76 -14.31
CA PHE A 137 -25.83 5.44 -13.96
C PHE A 137 -26.20 5.38 -12.47
N LEU A 138 -25.29 5.79 -11.58
CA LEU A 138 -25.49 5.69 -10.13
C LEU A 138 -26.64 6.58 -9.65
N LYS A 139 -26.90 7.74 -10.25
CA LYS A 139 -28.08 8.56 -9.92
C LYS A 139 -29.38 7.81 -10.17
N LYS A 140 -29.50 7.05 -11.25
CA LYS A 140 -30.67 6.22 -11.54
C LYS A 140 -30.77 5.04 -10.57
N TYR A 141 -29.66 4.34 -10.38
CA TYR A 141 -29.60 3.20 -9.47
C TYR A 141 -29.98 3.57 -8.04
N LEU A 142 -29.43 4.68 -7.51
CA LEU A 142 -29.67 5.13 -6.15
C LEU A 142 -31.09 5.66 -5.90
N ALA A 143 -31.83 6.05 -6.94
CA ALA A 143 -33.22 6.41 -6.84
C ALA A 143 -34.11 5.19 -6.52
N GLU A 144 -33.73 4.00 -6.99
CA GLU A 144 -34.43 2.74 -6.78
C GLU A 144 -33.83 1.93 -5.59
N HIS A 145 -32.55 2.10 -5.35
CA HIS A 145 -31.76 1.36 -4.36
C HIS A 145 -30.98 2.33 -3.45
N PRO A 146 -31.64 3.00 -2.50
CA PRO A 146 -30.98 4.01 -1.66
C PRO A 146 -29.88 3.41 -0.79
N VAL A 147 -28.86 4.22 -0.50
CA VAL A 147 -27.78 3.93 0.43
C VAL A 147 -27.64 5.03 1.48
N ASP A 148 -27.12 4.68 2.65
CA ASP A 148 -26.96 5.62 3.76
C ASP A 148 -25.73 6.50 3.63
N VAL A 149 -24.62 5.94 3.08
CA VAL A 149 -23.33 6.62 2.93
C VAL A 149 -22.68 6.19 1.61
N ILE A 150 -21.98 7.11 0.97
CA ILE A 150 -21.08 6.83 -0.15
C ILE A 150 -19.64 6.82 0.36
N VAL A 151 -18.85 5.86 -0.07
CA VAL A 151 -17.38 5.86 0.11
C VAL A 151 -16.72 5.77 -1.25
N THR A 152 -15.72 6.61 -1.47
CA THR A 152 -14.86 6.52 -2.64
C THR A 152 -13.42 6.26 -2.22
N THR A 153 -12.71 5.37 -2.87
CA THR A 153 -11.32 5.06 -2.54
C THR A 153 -10.38 5.33 -3.71
N GLY A 154 -9.30 6.01 -3.44
CA GLY A 154 -8.26 6.39 -4.40
C GLY A 154 -6.85 6.01 -3.90
N PRO A 155 -5.89 5.77 -4.82
CA PRO A 155 -5.95 5.89 -6.27
C PRO A 155 -6.76 4.76 -6.96
N PRO A 156 -7.29 4.97 -8.17
CA PRO A 156 -7.31 6.22 -8.96
C PRO A 156 -8.20 7.29 -8.33
N HIS A 157 -7.74 8.54 -8.36
CA HIS A 157 -8.47 9.64 -7.68
C HIS A 157 -9.70 10.13 -8.44
N SER A 158 -9.87 9.74 -9.70
CA SER A 158 -11.11 9.95 -10.46
C SER A 158 -12.34 9.39 -9.74
N MET A 159 -12.18 8.39 -8.87
CA MET A 159 -13.26 7.83 -8.06
C MET A 159 -13.87 8.88 -7.13
N HIS A 160 -13.03 9.75 -6.54
CA HIS A 160 -13.51 10.83 -5.67
C HIS A 160 -14.37 11.84 -6.41
N LEU A 161 -14.12 12.08 -7.71
CA LEU A 161 -14.96 12.97 -8.53
C LEU A 161 -16.35 12.38 -8.80
N ILE A 162 -16.51 11.05 -8.72
CA ILE A 162 -17.83 10.41 -8.80
C ILE A 162 -18.58 10.69 -7.49
N GLY A 163 -17.94 10.40 -6.34
CA GLY A 163 -18.51 10.65 -5.02
C GLY A 163 -18.90 12.11 -4.81
N GLN A 164 -18.01 13.04 -5.17
CA GLN A 164 -18.25 14.48 -5.07
C GLN A 164 -19.53 14.93 -5.80
N ARG A 165 -19.73 14.43 -7.04
CA ARG A 165 -20.92 14.79 -7.83
C ARG A 165 -22.19 14.14 -7.28
N LEU A 166 -22.12 12.89 -6.82
CA LEU A 166 -23.26 12.21 -6.21
C LEU A 166 -23.67 12.89 -4.90
N HIS A 167 -22.69 13.20 -4.04
CA HIS A 167 -22.93 13.92 -2.79
C HIS A 167 -23.61 15.27 -3.03
N ARG A 168 -23.05 16.09 -3.94
CA ARG A 168 -23.61 17.39 -4.31
C ARG A 168 -25.03 17.29 -4.88
N ASP A 169 -25.28 16.29 -5.75
CA ASP A 169 -26.53 16.21 -6.52
C ASP A 169 -27.65 15.47 -5.78
N LEU A 170 -27.32 14.58 -4.80
CA LEU A 170 -28.26 13.74 -4.09
C LEU A 170 -28.31 13.99 -2.56
N GLY A 171 -27.35 14.75 -2.03
CA GLY A 171 -27.26 15.02 -0.58
C GLY A 171 -26.82 13.82 0.28
N ILE A 172 -26.43 12.69 -0.33
CA ILE A 172 -25.99 11.50 0.41
C ILE A 172 -24.62 11.80 1.05
N PRO A 173 -24.43 11.54 2.37
CA PRO A 173 -23.14 11.72 3.04
C PRO A 173 -22.02 10.94 2.36
N TRP A 174 -20.81 11.54 2.27
CA TRP A 174 -19.72 10.97 1.50
C TRP A 174 -18.38 10.99 2.25
N VAL A 175 -17.72 9.84 2.31
CA VAL A 175 -16.37 9.64 2.82
C VAL A 175 -15.40 9.48 1.65
N ALA A 176 -14.33 10.28 1.64
CA ALA A 176 -13.26 10.19 0.64
C ALA A 176 -12.05 9.45 1.24
N ASP A 177 -11.84 8.17 0.90
CA ASP A 177 -10.72 7.33 1.38
C ASP A 177 -9.48 7.55 0.52
N PHE A 178 -8.58 8.38 1.03
CA PHE A 178 -7.28 8.67 0.43
C PHE A 178 -6.23 7.69 0.94
N ARG A 179 -5.95 6.65 0.15
CA ARG A 179 -4.87 5.71 0.48
C ARG A 179 -3.48 6.28 0.22
N ASP A 180 -3.42 7.30 -0.63
CA ASP A 180 -2.21 8.03 -1.00
C ASP A 180 -2.52 9.52 -1.18
N PRO A 181 -1.57 10.45 -0.89
CA PRO A 181 -1.74 11.87 -1.15
C PRO A 181 -1.81 12.11 -2.67
N TRP A 182 -2.89 12.72 -3.14
CA TRP A 182 -3.21 12.84 -4.56
C TRP A 182 -2.18 13.66 -5.36
N SER A 183 -1.97 14.93 -5.00
CA SER A 183 -1.07 15.82 -5.75
C SER A 183 0.41 15.67 -5.36
N ARG A 184 0.71 14.85 -4.36
CA ARG A 184 2.08 14.61 -3.85
C ARG A 184 2.58 13.20 -4.06
N MET A 185 1.94 12.45 -4.98
CA MET A 185 2.45 11.13 -5.37
C MET A 185 3.83 11.27 -6.01
N TYR A 186 4.81 10.53 -5.48
CA TYR A 186 6.21 10.58 -5.91
C TYR A 186 6.42 10.42 -7.42
N TYR A 187 5.59 9.62 -8.10
CA TYR A 187 5.72 9.40 -9.54
C TYR A 187 5.30 10.61 -10.38
N LEU A 188 4.53 11.55 -9.84
CA LEU A 188 4.06 12.73 -10.59
C LEU A 188 5.21 13.66 -10.99
N LYS A 189 6.29 13.73 -10.18
CA LYS A 189 7.50 14.51 -10.51
C LYS A 189 8.22 13.98 -11.75
N HIS A 190 7.99 12.74 -12.14
CA HIS A 190 8.55 12.13 -13.35
C HIS A 190 7.69 12.38 -14.61
N LEU A 191 6.51 12.98 -14.47
CA LEU A 191 5.65 13.35 -15.59
C LEU A 191 5.90 14.81 -16.01
N PRO A 192 6.04 15.09 -17.32
CA PRO A 192 6.24 16.45 -17.82
C PRO A 192 4.94 17.25 -17.78
N MET A 193 4.48 17.57 -16.57
CA MET A 193 3.24 18.31 -16.35
C MET A 193 3.48 19.82 -16.42
N SER A 194 2.55 20.53 -17.10
CA SER A 194 2.57 22.00 -17.15
C SER A 194 2.18 22.62 -15.80
N ALA A 195 2.62 23.84 -15.54
CA ALA A 195 2.21 24.59 -14.34
C ALA A 195 0.67 24.75 -14.23
N ARG A 196 -0.03 24.85 -15.39
CA ARG A 196 -1.50 24.91 -15.44
C ARG A 196 -2.10 23.58 -14.98
N THR A 197 -1.52 22.46 -15.42
CA THR A 197 -1.97 21.12 -15.03
C THR A 197 -1.75 20.87 -13.54
N TRP A 198 -0.60 21.26 -13.00
CA TRP A 198 -0.32 21.18 -11.57
C TRP A 198 -1.32 22.00 -10.74
N ARG A 199 -1.61 23.23 -11.14
CA ARG A 199 -2.63 24.05 -10.45
C ARG A 199 -4.01 23.39 -10.50
N ARG A 200 -4.40 22.84 -11.66
CA ARG A 200 -5.67 22.13 -11.81
C ARG A 200 -5.74 20.88 -10.91
N LEU A 201 -4.67 20.07 -10.86
CA LEU A 201 -4.60 18.88 -10.05
C LEU A 201 -4.81 19.21 -8.57
N ARG A 202 -4.06 20.20 -8.05
CA ARG A 202 -4.20 20.67 -6.66
C ARG A 202 -5.58 21.25 -6.36
N ALA A 203 -6.14 22.02 -7.27
CA ALA A 203 -7.48 22.57 -7.10
C ALA A 203 -8.56 21.47 -7.06
N MET A 204 -8.40 20.39 -7.82
CA MET A 204 -9.31 19.25 -7.78
C MET A 204 -9.19 18.49 -6.45
N GLU A 205 -7.97 18.24 -5.97
CA GLU A 205 -7.73 17.63 -4.65
C GLU A 205 -8.37 18.48 -3.55
N GLN A 206 -8.07 19.79 -3.51
CA GLN A 206 -8.64 20.71 -2.53
C GLN A 206 -10.17 20.73 -2.57
N SER A 207 -10.76 20.75 -3.77
CA SER A 207 -12.22 20.70 -3.92
C SER A 207 -12.84 19.43 -3.36
N VAL A 208 -12.16 18.28 -3.45
CA VAL A 208 -12.59 17.01 -2.84
C VAL A 208 -12.46 17.08 -1.33
N LEU A 209 -11.33 17.54 -0.80
CA LEU A 209 -11.09 17.70 0.63
C LEU A 209 -12.14 18.60 1.30
N ASP A 210 -12.52 19.69 0.63
CA ASP A 210 -13.45 20.68 1.19
C ASP A 210 -14.93 20.33 1.03
N SER A 211 -15.28 19.33 0.22
CA SER A 211 -16.67 19.00 -0.10
C SER A 211 -17.16 17.66 0.44
N CYS A 212 -16.28 16.77 0.88
CA CYS A 212 -16.72 15.51 1.47
C CYS A 212 -17.19 15.71 2.93
N SER A 213 -17.99 14.77 3.44
CA SER A 213 -18.40 14.78 4.86
C SER A 213 -17.22 14.45 5.78
N THR A 214 -16.32 13.57 5.32
CA THR A 214 -15.11 13.19 6.04
C THR A 214 -14.06 12.71 5.06
N VAL A 215 -12.82 13.14 5.28
CA VAL A 215 -11.63 12.57 4.63
C VAL A 215 -11.15 11.38 5.47
N LEU A 216 -10.81 10.28 4.83
CA LEU A 216 -10.18 9.13 5.50
C LEU A 216 -8.74 8.99 5.02
N ALA A 217 -7.79 9.13 5.95
CA ALA A 217 -6.36 8.95 5.74
C ALA A 217 -5.88 7.58 6.23
N VAL A 218 -4.76 7.10 5.72
CA VAL A 218 -4.19 5.79 6.07
C VAL A 218 -2.97 5.86 6.98
N THR A 219 -2.44 7.06 7.24
CA THR A 219 -1.29 7.27 8.13
C THR A 219 -1.45 8.53 8.95
N PRO A 220 -0.82 8.62 10.14
CA PRO A 220 -0.90 9.82 10.99
C PRO A 220 -0.38 11.08 10.28
N LEU A 221 0.73 10.97 9.56
CA LEU A 221 1.32 12.12 8.87
C LEU A 221 0.44 12.64 7.73
N VAL A 222 -0.21 11.74 6.98
CA VAL A 222 -1.18 12.13 5.93
C VAL A 222 -2.43 12.75 6.55
N GLN A 223 -2.88 12.24 7.70
CA GLN A 223 -3.99 12.83 8.45
C GLN A 223 -3.66 14.27 8.87
N GLU A 224 -2.52 14.48 9.50
CA GLU A 224 -2.03 15.80 9.93
C GLU A 224 -1.94 16.77 8.73
N GLU A 225 -1.39 16.31 7.63
CA GLU A 225 -1.25 17.10 6.40
C GLU A 225 -2.57 17.51 5.77
N PHE A 226 -3.55 16.60 5.70
CA PHE A 226 -4.86 16.93 5.16
C PHE A 226 -5.64 17.83 6.12
N GLN A 227 -5.58 17.58 7.43
CA GLN A 227 -6.25 18.43 8.41
C GLN A 227 -5.73 19.88 8.40
N ALA A 228 -4.45 20.08 8.07
CA ALA A 228 -3.89 21.43 7.89
C ALA A 228 -4.41 22.14 6.61
N GLN A 229 -4.97 21.40 5.65
CA GLN A 229 -5.42 21.92 4.35
C GLN A 229 -6.93 22.16 4.27
N THR A 230 -7.72 21.53 5.14
CA THR A 230 -9.18 21.62 5.09
C THR A 230 -9.81 21.74 6.47
N LYS A 231 -11.03 22.31 6.51
CA LYS A 231 -11.88 22.31 7.70
C LYS A 231 -12.72 21.03 7.82
N THR A 232 -12.81 20.24 6.77
CA THR A 232 -13.48 18.94 6.79
C THR A 232 -12.76 18.01 7.78
N PRO A 233 -13.48 17.28 8.64
CA PRO A 233 -12.87 16.32 9.54
C PRO A 233 -12.05 15.27 8.81
N VAL A 234 -10.83 15.00 9.29
CA VAL A 234 -9.94 13.98 8.74
C VAL A 234 -9.80 12.84 9.75
N ALA A 235 -10.45 11.73 9.48
CA ALA A 235 -10.29 10.50 10.26
C ALA A 235 -9.10 9.68 9.75
N MET A 236 -8.56 8.81 10.60
CA MET A 236 -7.48 7.90 10.23
C MET A 236 -7.89 6.46 10.47
N ILE A 237 -7.80 5.63 9.43
CA ILE A 237 -7.89 4.16 9.52
C ILE A 237 -6.77 3.60 8.66
N THR A 238 -5.77 2.99 9.28
CA THR A 238 -4.59 2.45 8.59
C THR A 238 -4.92 1.24 7.72
N ASN A 239 -3.95 0.72 6.98
CA ASN A 239 -3.98 -0.66 6.53
C ASN A 239 -3.76 -1.59 7.72
N GLY A 240 -3.93 -2.89 7.52
CA GLY A 240 -3.83 -3.85 8.62
C GLY A 240 -3.63 -5.28 8.11
N TYR A 241 -3.61 -6.21 9.04
CA TYR A 241 -3.44 -7.65 8.79
C TYR A 241 -4.73 -8.45 9.04
N ASP A 242 -4.82 -9.64 8.45
CA ASP A 242 -5.86 -10.63 8.77
C ASP A 242 -5.26 -11.72 9.68
N GLY A 243 -5.76 -11.84 10.91
CA GLY A 243 -5.10 -12.65 11.95
C GLY A 243 -5.03 -14.14 11.66
N GLY A 244 -6.03 -14.69 10.94
CA GLY A 244 -6.09 -16.13 10.67
C GLY A 244 -4.91 -16.69 9.89
N ASP A 245 -4.19 -15.86 9.14
CA ASP A 245 -3.01 -16.30 8.38
C ASP A 245 -1.80 -16.58 9.29
N PHE A 246 -1.78 -16.00 10.50
CA PHE A 246 -0.67 -16.06 11.45
C PHE A 246 -0.86 -17.08 12.59
N ASP A 247 -2.00 -17.78 12.63
CA ASP A 247 -2.34 -18.76 13.66
C ASP A 247 -1.70 -20.15 13.43
N GLN A 248 -0.60 -20.22 12.68
CA GLN A 248 0.10 -21.46 12.38
C GLN A 248 1.40 -21.59 13.19
N PRO A 249 1.66 -22.74 13.81
CA PRO A 249 2.92 -22.96 14.50
C PRO A 249 4.08 -23.05 13.50
N VAL A 250 5.21 -22.46 13.85
CA VAL A 250 6.45 -22.57 13.09
C VAL A 250 7.56 -23.00 14.07
N GLU A 251 8.17 -24.15 13.80
CA GLU A 251 9.28 -24.65 14.58
C GLU A 251 10.57 -23.89 14.23
N PRO A 252 11.37 -23.47 15.21
CA PRO A 252 12.67 -22.86 14.97
C PRO A 252 13.62 -23.83 14.24
N ASP A 253 14.31 -23.35 13.23
CA ASP A 253 15.29 -24.14 12.46
C ASP A 253 16.72 -24.05 13.03
N GLY A 254 16.88 -23.32 14.13
CA GLY A 254 18.18 -23.13 14.81
C GLY A 254 19.07 -22.07 14.17
N PHE A 255 18.67 -21.46 13.07
CA PHE A 255 19.42 -20.37 12.42
C PHE A 255 18.96 -18.98 12.88
N PHE A 256 19.87 -18.01 12.77
CA PHE A 256 19.54 -16.60 12.94
C PHE A 256 19.01 -16.04 11.63
N ASN A 257 17.69 -16.10 11.47
CA ASN A 257 17.00 -15.73 10.24
C ASN A 257 16.72 -14.23 10.17
N VAL A 258 17.40 -13.53 9.28
CA VAL A 258 17.08 -12.14 8.87
C VAL A 258 16.22 -12.21 7.61
N VAL A 259 14.95 -11.82 7.71
CA VAL A 259 13.96 -12.09 6.66
C VAL A 259 13.44 -10.82 6.05
N HIS A 260 13.33 -10.79 4.72
CA HIS A 260 12.58 -9.79 3.97
C HIS A 260 11.56 -10.47 3.07
N THR A 261 10.30 -10.00 3.06
CA THR A 261 9.26 -10.53 2.17
C THR A 261 8.74 -9.47 1.19
N GLY A 262 8.43 -9.90 -0.03
CA GLY A 262 7.87 -9.11 -1.12
C GLY A 262 8.94 -8.44 -1.99
N LEU A 263 8.57 -7.33 -2.66
CA LEU A 263 9.50 -6.63 -3.54
C LEU A 263 10.63 -5.97 -2.74
N PHE A 264 11.87 -6.22 -3.15
CA PHE A 264 13.08 -5.57 -2.63
C PHE A 264 13.75 -4.83 -3.79
N ALA A 265 13.42 -3.54 -3.93
CA ALA A 265 13.89 -2.72 -5.03
C ALA A 265 15.27 -2.12 -4.74
N ALA A 266 16.02 -1.84 -5.80
CA ALA A 266 17.37 -1.29 -5.73
C ALA A 266 17.44 0.08 -5.01
N ASP A 267 16.40 0.92 -5.17
CA ASP A 267 16.30 2.23 -4.50
C ASP A 267 15.92 2.16 -3.01
N GLY A 268 15.57 0.97 -2.53
CA GLY A 268 15.40 0.62 -1.13
C GLY A 268 16.53 -0.25 -0.56
N ASN A 269 17.66 -0.41 -1.27
CA ASN A 269 18.75 -1.28 -0.86
C ASN A 269 19.58 -0.65 0.29
N PRO A 270 19.57 -1.22 1.52
CA PRO A 270 20.22 -0.63 2.68
C PRO A 270 21.71 -1.02 2.75
N LEU A 271 22.56 -0.35 1.96
CA LEU A 271 23.98 -0.70 1.81
C LEU A 271 24.73 -0.77 3.14
N ASP A 272 24.48 0.16 4.06
CA ASP A 272 25.18 0.20 5.34
C ASP A 272 24.72 -0.91 6.29
N PHE A 273 23.47 -1.37 6.17
CA PHE A 273 23.01 -2.54 6.91
C PHE A 273 23.75 -3.82 6.50
N TRP A 274 23.97 -4.04 5.20
CA TRP A 274 24.73 -5.19 4.73
C TRP A 274 26.17 -5.15 5.23
N LYS A 275 26.80 -3.96 5.27
CA LYS A 275 28.14 -3.77 5.86
C LYS A 275 28.16 -4.09 7.35
N VAL A 276 27.14 -3.67 8.11
CA VAL A 276 27.01 -4.01 9.55
C VAL A 276 27.00 -5.51 9.75
N LEU A 277 26.18 -6.24 8.98
CA LEU A 277 26.13 -7.71 9.05
C LEU A 277 27.44 -8.35 8.61
N GLY A 278 28.07 -7.86 7.54
CA GLY A 278 29.35 -8.38 7.03
C GLY A 278 30.48 -8.21 8.04
N ILE A 279 30.62 -7.05 8.66
CA ILE A 279 31.62 -6.79 9.71
C ILE A 279 31.41 -7.73 10.90
N LYS A 280 30.13 -7.88 11.36
CA LYS A 280 29.82 -8.79 12.47
C LYS A 280 30.12 -10.25 12.09
N ALA A 281 29.74 -10.68 10.90
CA ALA A 281 30.02 -12.03 10.41
C ALA A 281 31.53 -12.33 10.26
N TRP A 282 32.33 -11.31 9.93
CA TRP A 282 33.79 -11.43 9.91
C TRP A 282 34.38 -11.55 11.32
N ALA A 283 33.86 -10.75 12.26
CA ALA A 283 34.37 -10.71 13.66
C ALA A 283 33.90 -11.89 14.50
N GLU A 284 32.71 -12.47 14.22
CA GLU A 284 32.09 -13.53 15.00
C GLU A 284 31.75 -14.74 14.09
N PRO A 285 32.64 -15.78 14.01
CA PRO A 285 32.42 -16.97 13.18
C PRO A 285 31.11 -17.72 13.49
N ASP A 286 30.68 -17.76 14.76
CA ASP A 286 29.44 -18.40 15.18
C ASP A 286 28.21 -17.65 14.63
N PHE A 287 28.24 -16.31 14.64
CA PHE A 287 27.22 -15.51 13.99
C PHE A 287 27.15 -15.82 12.50
N LYS A 288 28.29 -15.83 11.82
CA LYS A 288 28.35 -16.14 10.39
C LYS A 288 27.77 -17.51 10.07
N ALA A 289 28.09 -18.52 10.88
CA ALA A 289 27.59 -19.87 10.68
C ALA A 289 26.06 -19.98 10.87
N ALA A 290 25.52 -19.23 11.84
CA ALA A 290 24.11 -19.22 12.13
C ALA A 290 23.28 -18.31 11.20
N LEU A 291 23.85 -17.23 10.66
CA LEU A 291 23.12 -16.22 9.86
C LEU A 291 22.53 -16.82 8.59
N ARG A 292 21.25 -16.51 8.34
CA ARG A 292 20.54 -16.74 7.05
C ARG A 292 19.83 -15.45 6.64
N LEU A 293 20.13 -14.98 5.45
CA LEU A 293 19.45 -13.85 4.81
C LEU A 293 18.37 -14.43 3.90
N ARG A 294 17.13 -14.50 4.40
CA ARG A 294 16.02 -15.13 3.69
C ARG A 294 15.27 -14.08 2.90
N LEU A 295 15.37 -14.15 1.58
CA LEU A 295 14.77 -13.21 0.65
C LEU A 295 13.58 -13.86 -0.05
N VAL A 296 12.38 -13.34 0.20
CA VAL A 296 11.12 -13.89 -0.29
C VAL A 296 10.46 -12.89 -1.23
N GLY A 297 10.31 -13.23 -2.50
CA GLY A 297 9.70 -12.38 -3.51
C GLY A 297 10.67 -11.93 -4.58
N LYS A 298 10.32 -10.83 -5.26
CA LYS A 298 11.18 -10.27 -6.29
C LYS A 298 12.24 -9.36 -5.66
N VAL A 299 13.50 -9.69 -5.85
CA VAL A 299 14.65 -8.92 -5.37
C VAL A 299 15.46 -8.41 -6.57
N ASP A 300 15.81 -7.13 -6.57
CA ASP A 300 16.60 -6.54 -7.63
C ASP A 300 18.08 -6.96 -7.52
N ARG A 301 18.78 -7.05 -8.66
CA ARG A 301 20.14 -7.55 -8.76
C ARG A 301 21.14 -6.78 -7.89
N GLU A 302 20.93 -5.50 -7.74
CA GLU A 302 21.76 -4.59 -6.95
C GLU A 302 21.76 -4.94 -5.45
N VAL A 303 20.69 -5.57 -4.95
CA VAL A 303 20.61 -6.05 -3.57
C VAL A 303 21.54 -7.24 -3.36
N TYR A 304 21.51 -8.21 -4.29
CA TYR A 304 22.41 -9.37 -4.22
C TYR A 304 23.89 -8.93 -4.34
N ALA A 305 24.19 -7.99 -5.24
CA ALA A 305 25.55 -7.47 -5.41
C ALA A 305 26.06 -6.80 -4.12
N ALA A 306 25.22 -6.03 -3.42
CA ALA A 306 25.59 -5.41 -2.16
C ALA A 306 25.80 -6.42 -1.02
N ILE A 307 25.00 -7.50 -0.96
CA ILE A 307 25.17 -8.59 -0.01
C ILE A 307 26.49 -9.37 -0.30
N GLU A 308 26.81 -9.60 -1.57
CA GLU A 308 28.06 -10.22 -2.00
C GLU A 308 29.28 -9.34 -1.64
N GLU A 309 29.21 -8.04 -1.89
CA GLU A 309 30.26 -7.07 -1.52
C GLU A 309 30.50 -7.05 0.01
N ALA A 310 29.46 -7.27 0.80
CA ALA A 310 29.56 -7.41 2.25
C ALA A 310 30.12 -8.77 2.72
N GLY A 311 30.46 -9.69 1.81
CA GLY A 311 31.01 -11.03 2.12
C GLY A 311 29.97 -12.03 2.63
N LEU A 312 28.68 -11.80 2.34
CA LEU A 312 27.54 -12.57 2.87
C LEU A 312 26.84 -13.45 1.81
N ALA A 313 27.41 -13.60 0.60
CA ALA A 313 26.80 -14.38 -0.48
C ALA A 313 26.42 -15.80 -0.05
N GLY A 314 27.27 -16.46 0.76
CA GLY A 314 27.04 -17.82 1.28
C GLY A 314 25.95 -17.91 2.37
N ASN A 315 25.44 -16.79 2.85
CA ASN A 315 24.37 -16.72 3.86
C ASN A 315 22.99 -16.46 3.25
N VAL A 316 22.92 -16.21 1.93
CA VAL A 316 21.66 -15.90 1.23
C VAL A 316 20.84 -17.18 1.00
N VAL A 317 19.57 -17.12 1.36
CA VAL A 317 18.54 -18.10 1.00
C VAL A 317 17.49 -17.37 0.17
N ASP A 318 17.58 -17.50 -1.15
CA ASP A 318 16.63 -16.90 -2.09
C ASP A 318 15.47 -17.87 -2.34
N LEU A 319 14.27 -17.50 -1.88
CA LEU A 319 13.06 -18.29 -2.08
C LEU A 319 12.28 -17.83 -3.33
N GLY A 320 12.68 -16.72 -3.93
CA GLY A 320 11.95 -16.17 -5.08
C GLY A 320 10.50 -15.81 -4.75
N TYR A 321 9.68 -15.77 -5.80
CA TYR A 321 8.24 -15.54 -5.62
C TYR A 321 7.56 -16.82 -5.11
N CYS A 322 6.88 -16.72 -3.98
CA CYS A 322 6.11 -17.81 -3.37
C CYS A 322 4.67 -17.36 -3.07
N ASP A 323 3.82 -18.30 -2.67
CA ASP A 323 2.45 -18.02 -2.22
C ASP A 323 2.44 -17.27 -0.88
N HIS A 324 1.28 -16.68 -0.55
CA HIS A 324 1.12 -15.84 0.64
C HIS A 324 1.39 -16.63 1.94
N LEU A 325 0.91 -17.86 2.06
CA LEU A 325 1.10 -18.67 3.28
C LEU A 325 2.56 -19.04 3.50
N THR A 326 3.30 -19.32 2.43
CA THR A 326 4.76 -19.53 2.49
C THR A 326 5.46 -18.25 2.97
N ALA A 327 5.10 -17.08 2.43
CA ALA A 327 5.66 -15.82 2.89
C ALA A 327 5.37 -15.55 4.39
N VAL A 328 4.17 -15.86 4.85
CA VAL A 328 3.80 -15.76 6.28
C VAL A 328 4.61 -16.71 7.16
N ARG A 329 4.85 -17.94 6.72
CA ARG A 329 5.72 -18.90 7.47
C ARG A 329 7.13 -18.36 7.63
N GLU A 330 7.70 -17.78 6.57
CA GLU A 330 9.01 -17.15 6.62
C GLU A 330 9.05 -15.95 7.59
N GLN A 331 7.98 -15.15 7.63
CA GLN A 331 7.85 -14.08 8.62
C GLN A 331 7.79 -14.62 10.05
N LEU A 332 7.03 -15.68 10.29
CA LEU A 332 6.91 -16.32 11.61
C LEU A 332 8.22 -16.98 12.06
N ALA A 333 9.02 -17.53 11.13
CA ALA A 333 10.30 -18.15 11.39
C ALA A 333 11.45 -17.15 11.60
N ALA A 334 11.22 -15.86 11.38
CA ALA A 334 12.25 -14.83 11.46
C ALA A 334 12.78 -14.66 12.88
N SER A 335 14.11 -14.49 13.01
CA SER A 335 14.71 -13.90 14.20
C SER A 335 14.57 -12.37 14.17
N VAL A 336 14.72 -11.79 12.97
CA VAL A 336 14.54 -10.37 12.68
C VAL A 336 13.88 -10.19 11.32
N LEU A 337 12.90 -9.33 11.25
CA LEU A 337 12.32 -8.85 10.00
C LEU A 337 12.93 -7.51 9.60
N ILE A 338 13.35 -7.36 8.34
CA ILE A 338 13.87 -6.09 7.83
C ILE A 338 12.86 -5.43 6.90
N LEU A 339 12.63 -4.14 7.10
CA LEU A 339 11.68 -3.35 6.34
C LEU A 339 12.32 -2.05 5.84
N PRO A 340 13.12 -2.12 4.77
CA PRO A 340 13.68 -0.90 4.18
C PRO A 340 12.63 -0.17 3.35
N LEU A 341 12.54 1.14 3.55
CA LEU A 341 11.84 2.07 2.68
C LEU A 341 12.80 2.57 1.58
N ARG A 342 12.29 3.35 0.65
CA ARG A 342 13.15 4.08 -0.27
C ARG A 342 13.82 5.24 0.45
N ASN A 343 15.06 5.51 0.11
CA ASN A 343 15.79 6.68 0.63
C ASN A 343 15.34 7.97 -0.08
N ASP A 344 14.09 8.34 0.16
CA ASP A 344 13.47 9.55 -0.39
C ASP A 344 12.59 10.19 0.69
N PRO A 345 12.70 11.51 0.96
CA PRO A 345 11.89 12.20 1.96
C PRO A 345 10.37 12.03 1.76
N GLU A 346 9.91 11.80 0.54
CA GLU A 346 8.49 11.55 0.24
C GLU A 346 7.98 10.22 0.82
N TYR A 347 8.87 9.33 1.27
CA TYR A 347 8.50 8.08 1.96
C TYR A 347 8.27 8.24 3.46
N ARG A 348 8.55 9.42 4.04
CA ARG A 348 8.31 9.73 5.46
C ARG A 348 6.88 9.42 5.92
N PRO A 349 5.80 9.75 5.16
CA PRO A 349 4.43 9.44 5.57
C PRO A 349 3.97 8.02 5.21
N ILE A 350 4.80 7.19 4.58
CA ILE A 350 4.37 5.89 4.04
C ILE A 350 4.37 4.81 5.11
N LEU A 351 3.27 4.04 5.17
CA LEU A 351 3.18 2.77 5.89
C LEU A 351 3.04 1.64 4.87
N PRO A 352 4.11 0.87 4.60
CA PRO A 352 4.02 -0.25 3.67
C PRO A 352 3.10 -1.34 4.22
N GLY A 353 2.36 -2.02 3.33
CA GLY A 353 1.43 -3.08 3.72
C GLY A 353 2.09 -4.21 4.53
N LYS A 354 3.33 -4.55 4.19
CA LYS A 354 4.15 -5.55 4.90
C LYS A 354 4.35 -5.25 6.39
N LEU A 355 4.38 -3.96 6.78
CA LEU A 355 4.53 -3.58 8.18
C LEU A 355 3.48 -4.28 9.06
N PHE A 356 2.23 -4.30 8.61
CA PHE A 356 1.14 -4.88 9.38
C PHE A 356 1.22 -6.41 9.46
N GLU A 357 1.71 -7.07 8.41
CA GLU A 357 2.00 -8.50 8.44
C GLU A 357 3.17 -8.81 9.39
N TYR A 358 4.21 -7.98 9.37
CA TYR A 358 5.35 -8.10 10.29
C TYR A 358 4.93 -7.88 11.74
N LEU A 359 4.03 -6.93 12.01
CA LEU A 359 3.43 -6.78 13.34
C LEU A 359 2.67 -8.05 13.75
N ALA A 360 1.89 -8.64 12.82
CA ALA A 360 1.10 -9.85 13.08
C ALA A 360 1.98 -11.07 13.38
N SER A 361 3.15 -11.18 12.76
CA SER A 361 4.11 -12.25 13.04
C SER A 361 4.73 -12.16 14.44
N ARG A 362 4.61 -11.02 15.11
CA ARG A 362 5.20 -10.72 16.42
C ARG A 362 6.72 -10.91 16.48
N ARG A 363 7.40 -10.82 15.33
CA ARG A 363 8.86 -10.85 15.27
C ARG A 363 9.42 -9.43 15.31
N PRO A 364 10.60 -9.22 15.93
CA PRO A 364 11.22 -7.90 15.97
C PRO A 364 11.49 -7.36 14.58
N VAL A 365 11.15 -6.09 14.34
CA VAL A 365 11.27 -5.43 13.05
C VAL A 365 12.36 -4.35 13.10
N LEU A 366 13.33 -4.44 12.21
CA LEU A 366 14.23 -3.34 11.90
C LEU A 366 13.68 -2.60 10.67
N GLY A 367 13.06 -1.44 10.90
CA GLY A 367 12.74 -0.50 9.84
C GLY A 367 14.00 0.25 9.43
N ILE A 368 14.21 0.47 8.12
CA ILE A 368 15.28 1.33 7.62
C ILE A 368 14.62 2.45 6.83
N GLY A 369 14.70 3.68 7.34
CA GLY A 369 13.98 4.83 6.84
C GLY A 369 14.06 6.01 7.79
N GLN A 370 13.23 7.04 7.57
CA GLN A 370 13.20 8.23 8.41
C GLN A 370 12.77 7.89 9.85
N GLU A 371 13.59 8.22 10.84
CA GLU A 371 13.34 7.95 12.27
C GLU A 371 12.17 8.76 12.84
N ASP A 372 11.75 9.83 12.17
CA ASP A 372 10.56 10.64 12.48
C ASP A 372 9.35 10.32 11.58
N GLY A 373 9.46 9.26 10.77
CA GLY A 373 8.44 8.84 9.82
C GLY A 373 7.27 8.07 10.43
N ALA A 374 6.24 7.83 9.62
CA ALA A 374 5.05 7.09 10.04
C ALA A 374 5.37 5.65 10.48
N MET A 375 6.31 4.98 9.79
CA MET A 375 6.77 3.64 10.16
C MET A 375 7.44 3.64 11.54
N ALA A 376 8.30 4.61 11.81
CA ALA A 376 8.98 4.74 13.10
C ALA A 376 7.98 4.92 14.24
N ARG A 377 6.97 5.76 14.07
CA ARG A 377 5.90 5.95 15.08
C ARG A 377 5.18 4.62 15.36
N VAL A 378 4.78 3.87 14.33
CA VAL A 378 4.07 2.60 14.52
C VAL A 378 4.94 1.56 15.22
N LEU A 379 6.22 1.41 14.82
CA LEU A 379 7.14 0.46 15.47
C LEU A 379 7.39 0.81 16.93
N ALA A 380 7.57 2.11 17.26
CA ALA A 380 7.74 2.58 18.63
C ALA A 380 6.46 2.37 19.46
N ASP A 381 5.30 2.78 18.95
CA ASP A 381 4.00 2.67 19.64
C ASP A 381 3.61 1.22 19.95
N THR A 382 4.02 0.28 19.10
CA THR A 382 3.73 -1.14 19.29
C THR A 382 4.84 -1.89 20.01
N GLY A 383 6.00 -1.25 20.26
CA GLY A 383 7.18 -1.94 20.75
C GLY A 383 7.70 -3.05 19.82
N ALA A 384 7.23 -3.07 18.57
CA ALA A 384 7.54 -4.14 17.62
C ALA A 384 8.94 -4.07 17.03
N GLY A 385 9.63 -2.94 17.24
CA GLY A 385 10.97 -2.78 16.70
C GLY A 385 11.45 -1.34 16.74
N VAL A 386 12.45 -1.04 15.95
CA VAL A 386 13.03 0.30 15.80
C VAL A 386 13.12 0.68 14.33
N THR A 387 13.17 1.97 14.05
CA THR A 387 13.58 2.48 12.74
C THR A 387 14.94 3.13 12.87
N ALA A 388 15.87 2.75 12.01
CA ALA A 388 17.16 3.38 11.85
C ALA A 388 17.19 4.16 10.53
N ASP A 389 17.76 5.36 10.54
CA ASP A 389 18.06 6.08 9.31
C ASP A 389 19.08 5.28 8.47
N TRP A 390 19.12 5.54 7.17
CA TRP A 390 19.92 4.81 6.19
C TRP A 390 21.41 4.75 6.52
N ASN A 391 21.93 5.76 7.21
CA ASN A 391 23.30 5.89 7.65
C ASN A 391 23.52 5.70 9.16
N ASN A 392 22.45 5.38 9.91
CA ASN A 392 22.55 5.15 11.35
C ASN A 392 23.03 3.72 11.66
N VAL A 393 24.33 3.51 11.35
CA VAL A 393 25.03 2.21 11.52
C VAL A 393 24.98 1.73 12.97
N ASP A 394 25.05 2.64 13.95
CA ASP A 394 25.07 2.28 15.37
C ASP A 394 23.73 1.73 15.83
N ALA A 395 22.61 2.33 15.40
CA ALA A 395 21.28 1.81 15.71
C ALA A 395 21.04 0.44 15.06
N MET A 396 21.45 0.26 13.81
CA MET A 396 21.38 -1.04 13.11
C MET A 396 22.19 -2.11 13.83
N ARG A 397 23.44 -1.79 14.22
CA ARG A 397 24.32 -2.70 14.95
C ARG A 397 23.71 -3.08 16.29
N ALA A 398 23.33 -2.10 17.11
CA ALA A 398 22.75 -2.34 18.43
C ALA A 398 21.51 -3.24 18.37
N PHE A 399 20.67 -3.07 17.34
CA PHE A 399 19.49 -3.90 17.15
C PHE A 399 19.87 -5.36 16.82
N ILE A 400 20.79 -5.57 15.90
CA ILE A 400 21.26 -6.91 15.51
C ILE A 400 22.02 -7.57 16.68
N ASP A 401 22.85 -6.85 17.41
CA ASP A 401 23.57 -7.39 18.55
C ASP A 401 22.61 -7.88 19.64
N LYS A 402 21.59 -7.06 19.97
CA LYS A 402 20.54 -7.46 20.90
C LYS A 402 19.81 -8.74 20.45
N ALA A 403 19.39 -8.78 19.20
CA ALA A 403 18.68 -9.95 18.66
C ALA A 403 19.56 -11.20 18.62
N TRP A 404 20.85 -11.05 18.33
CA TRP A 404 21.82 -12.14 18.33
C TRP A 404 22.05 -12.70 19.75
N GLU A 405 22.20 -11.84 20.76
CA GLU A 405 22.31 -12.29 22.16
C GLU A 405 21.07 -13.05 22.61
N GLN A 406 19.87 -12.59 22.23
CA GLN A 406 18.62 -13.30 22.50
C GLN A 406 18.56 -14.67 21.79
N HIS A 407 19.01 -14.74 20.54
CA HIS A 407 19.07 -15.99 19.79
C HIS A 407 19.97 -17.01 20.50
N LYS A 408 21.16 -16.61 20.93
CA LYS A 408 22.09 -17.49 21.71
C LYS A 408 21.49 -17.94 23.04
N ALA A 409 20.63 -17.13 23.64
CA ALA A 409 19.97 -17.44 24.92
C ALA A 409 18.74 -18.35 24.78
N GLY A 410 18.45 -18.88 23.61
CA GLY A 410 17.35 -19.82 23.37
C GLY A 410 16.30 -19.35 22.39
N GLY A 411 16.55 -18.28 21.67
CA GLY A 411 15.69 -17.72 20.62
C GLY A 411 15.25 -16.30 20.87
N VAL A 412 14.94 -15.59 19.80
CA VAL A 412 14.43 -14.21 19.88
C VAL A 412 12.96 -14.24 20.30
N PRO A 413 12.58 -13.62 21.44
CA PRO A 413 11.23 -13.69 21.96
C PRO A 413 10.25 -12.92 21.05
N PRO A 414 8.97 -13.32 21.02
CA PRO A 414 7.95 -12.59 20.31
C PRO A 414 7.74 -11.21 20.97
N VAL A 415 7.31 -10.24 20.17
CA VAL A 415 6.95 -8.90 20.63
C VAL A 415 5.58 -8.94 21.33
N GLU A 416 5.47 -8.38 22.54
CA GLU A 416 4.24 -8.38 23.35
C GLU A 416 3.33 -7.17 23.14
N GLY A 417 3.72 -6.21 22.32
CA GLY A 417 3.00 -4.96 22.12
C GLY A 417 1.55 -5.14 21.61
N ASP A 418 0.72 -4.13 21.88
CA ASP A 418 -0.66 -4.11 21.37
C ASP A 418 -0.71 -3.83 19.88
N ILE A 419 -0.86 -4.91 19.12
CA ILE A 419 -1.05 -4.87 17.66
C ILE A 419 -2.50 -5.12 17.24
N ALA A 420 -3.39 -5.49 18.16
CA ALA A 420 -4.77 -5.89 17.86
C ALA A 420 -5.55 -4.78 17.15
N ARG A 421 -5.25 -3.52 17.45
CA ARG A 421 -5.83 -2.35 16.76
C ARG A 421 -5.59 -2.32 15.26
N PHE A 422 -4.57 -3.00 14.75
CA PHE A 422 -4.26 -3.10 13.32
C PHE A 422 -4.86 -4.34 12.64
N SER A 423 -5.64 -5.16 13.38
CA SER A 423 -6.37 -6.26 12.75
C SER A 423 -7.48 -5.72 11.84
N ARG A 424 -7.72 -6.37 10.70
CA ARG A 424 -8.79 -5.98 9.76
C ARG A 424 -10.17 -5.93 10.44
N ARG A 425 -10.41 -6.77 11.45
CA ARG A 425 -11.64 -6.74 12.25
C ARG A 425 -11.76 -5.45 13.06
N SER A 426 -10.71 -5.06 13.81
CA SER A 426 -10.72 -3.82 14.59
C SER A 426 -10.88 -2.60 13.69
N LEU A 427 -10.11 -2.53 12.61
CA LEU A 427 -10.20 -1.43 11.63
C LEU A 427 -11.59 -1.35 10.95
N THR A 428 -12.27 -2.49 10.76
CA THR A 428 -13.65 -2.50 10.24
C THR A 428 -14.63 -1.97 11.25
N ARG A 429 -14.45 -2.26 12.55
CA ARG A 429 -15.26 -1.68 13.63
C ARG A 429 -15.12 -0.17 13.68
N ASP A 430 -13.89 0.34 13.56
CA ASP A 430 -13.60 1.78 13.51
C ASP A 430 -14.26 2.42 12.28
N LEU A 431 -14.19 1.75 11.11
CA LEU A 431 -14.86 2.21 9.90
C LEU A 431 -16.38 2.25 10.08
N ALA A 432 -16.98 1.21 10.68
CA ALA A 432 -18.41 1.17 10.91
C ALA A 432 -18.89 2.28 11.86
N ALA A 433 -18.10 2.58 12.89
CA ALA A 433 -18.35 3.71 13.81
C ALA A 433 -18.23 5.06 13.06
N LEU A 434 -17.23 5.23 12.22
CA LEU A 434 -17.09 6.42 11.36
C LEU A 434 -18.29 6.58 10.43
N LEU A 435 -18.69 5.52 9.72
CA LEU A 435 -19.85 5.54 8.82
C LEU A 435 -21.14 5.92 9.57
N GLU A 436 -21.31 5.47 10.81
CA GLU A 436 -22.46 5.83 11.64
C GLU A 436 -22.47 7.32 12.01
N ASN A 437 -21.31 7.86 12.39
CA ASN A 437 -21.16 9.28 12.69
C ASN A 437 -21.44 10.15 11.46
N VAL A 438 -20.88 9.77 10.31
CA VAL A 438 -21.10 10.44 9.02
C VAL A 438 -22.58 10.42 8.62
N ARG A 439 -23.25 9.26 8.76
CA ARG A 439 -24.68 9.11 8.50
C ARG A 439 -25.55 10.01 9.40
N ALA A 440 -25.14 10.12 10.66
CA ALA A 440 -25.85 10.92 11.66
C ALA A 440 -25.53 12.42 11.64
N GLY A 441 -24.61 12.88 10.75
CA GLY A 441 -24.14 14.27 10.69
C GLY A 441 -23.37 14.72 11.95
N LYS A 442 -22.67 13.78 12.60
CA LYS A 442 -21.92 14.01 13.86
C LYS A 442 -20.40 14.12 13.65
N VAL A 443 -19.94 14.32 12.44
CA VAL A 443 -18.55 14.52 12.07
C VAL A 443 -18.25 15.96 11.73
#